data_cc91b3fb00b13c52fc81b5b7cdb46908
#
_entry.id   cc91b3fb00b13c52fc81b5b7cdb46908
#
_cell.length_a   1.000
_cell.length_b   1.000
_cell.length_c   1.000
_cell.angle_alpha   90.00
_cell.angle_beta   90.00
_cell.angle_gamma   90.00
#
_symmetry.space_group_name_H-M   'P 1'
#
loop_
_entity.id
_entity.type
_entity.pdbx_description
1 polymer ?
#
loop_
_entity_poly.entity_id
_entity_poly.type
_entity_poly.pdbx_seq_one_letter_code
_entity_poly.pdbx_strand_id
1 'polypeptide(L)'
;MCVQSIIDRRKYAKLLGVKESVVTANAMSWMKCLRARKEFIMSHPKKLEVAKKILNARQDKKCIVFCSTIKDCEKLKMGVVLHSKQKKKQNAEILAKFNEAETGVISSSRALNTGVDIKGLSVGIILNTNSSKIIKVQSRGRVCRFEEGKEAELFTILIKGTQEVTWHANASTGSHYQTITESQLDKVLAGEIIETRERENVEDKKFRF
;
A
#
# COMPACT_ATOMS: atom_id res chain seq x y z
N MET A 1 -19.66 -3.46 -14.90
CA MET A 1 -20.42 -2.82 -15.99
C MET A 1 -19.53 -2.23 -17.08
N CYS A 2 -18.56 -1.37 -16.80
CA CYS A 2 -17.81 -0.62 -17.82
C CYS A 2 -16.99 -1.51 -18.79
N VAL A 3 -16.28 -2.54 -18.28
CA VAL A 3 -15.54 -3.49 -19.12
C VAL A 3 -16.51 -4.31 -19.99
N GLN A 4 -17.62 -4.73 -19.42
CA GLN A 4 -18.65 -5.45 -20.14
C GLN A 4 -19.29 -4.59 -21.25
N SER A 5 -19.45 -3.27 -21.00
CA SER A 5 -19.96 -2.34 -22.04
C SER A 5 -19.02 -2.24 -23.25
N ILE A 6 -17.70 -2.37 -23.05
CA ILE A 6 -16.74 -2.38 -24.16
C ILE A 6 -16.80 -3.71 -24.92
N ILE A 7 -16.93 -4.83 -24.21
CA ILE A 7 -17.04 -6.16 -24.80
C ILE A 7 -18.34 -6.26 -25.62
N ASP A 8 -19.46 -5.89 -25.00
CA ASP A 8 -20.80 -5.97 -25.58
C ASP A 8 -21.25 -4.66 -26.25
N ARG A 9 -20.32 -3.85 -26.76
CA ARG A 9 -20.60 -2.50 -27.28
C ARG A 9 -21.74 -2.43 -28.29
N ARG A 10 -21.87 -3.44 -29.16
CA ARG A 10 -22.98 -3.52 -30.14
C ARG A 10 -24.34 -3.65 -29.47
N LYS A 11 -24.43 -4.51 -28.45
CA LYS A 11 -25.66 -4.72 -27.67
C LYS A 11 -26.07 -3.41 -26.97
N TYR A 12 -25.14 -2.74 -26.29
CA TYR A 12 -25.43 -1.49 -25.59
C TYR A 12 -25.71 -0.33 -26.54
N ALA A 13 -25.02 -0.26 -27.69
CA ALA A 13 -25.30 0.73 -28.73
C ALA A 13 -26.71 0.63 -29.25
N LYS A 14 -27.15 -0.61 -29.57
CA LYS A 14 -28.53 -0.87 -30.02
C LYS A 14 -29.57 -0.55 -28.93
N LEU A 15 -29.30 -0.91 -27.68
CA LEU A 15 -30.20 -0.66 -26.55
C LEU A 15 -30.39 0.81 -26.29
N LEU A 16 -29.33 1.62 -26.43
CA LEU A 16 -29.33 3.04 -26.14
C LEU A 16 -29.60 3.94 -27.38
N GLY A 17 -29.76 3.36 -28.56
CA GLY A 17 -29.98 4.11 -29.81
C GLY A 17 -28.77 4.98 -30.23
N VAL A 18 -27.54 4.59 -29.85
CA VAL A 18 -26.31 5.37 -30.12
C VAL A 18 -25.30 4.58 -30.93
N LYS A 19 -24.28 5.25 -31.50
CA LYS A 19 -23.18 4.57 -32.20
C LYS A 19 -22.28 3.79 -31.22
N GLU A 20 -21.71 2.67 -31.64
CA GLU A 20 -20.77 1.86 -30.85
C GLU A 20 -19.57 2.68 -30.33
N SER A 21 -19.11 3.65 -31.13
CA SER A 21 -18.03 4.57 -30.73
C SER A 21 -18.38 5.40 -29.50
N VAL A 22 -19.63 5.82 -29.36
CA VAL A 22 -20.11 6.59 -28.18
C VAL A 22 -20.09 5.73 -26.93
N VAL A 23 -20.54 4.46 -27.02
CA VAL A 23 -20.49 3.50 -25.90
C VAL A 23 -19.04 3.29 -25.47
N THR A 24 -18.14 3.06 -26.42
CA THR A 24 -16.72 2.84 -26.14
C THR A 24 -16.07 4.08 -25.52
N ALA A 25 -16.32 5.27 -26.07
CA ALA A 25 -15.75 6.52 -25.56
C ALA A 25 -16.20 6.81 -24.12
N ASN A 26 -17.49 6.64 -23.81
CA ASN A 26 -18.01 6.82 -22.45
C ASN A 26 -17.45 5.81 -21.46
N ALA A 27 -17.34 4.54 -21.86
CA ALA A 27 -16.75 3.49 -21.03
C ALA A 27 -15.26 3.75 -20.76
N MET A 28 -14.50 4.20 -21.75
CA MET A 28 -13.09 4.59 -21.62
C MET A 28 -12.93 5.81 -20.70
N SER A 29 -13.78 6.83 -20.85
CA SER A 29 -13.79 8.00 -19.98
C SER A 29 -14.06 7.62 -18.52
N TRP A 30 -15.04 6.76 -18.26
CA TRP A 30 -15.33 6.24 -16.94
C TRP A 30 -14.14 5.50 -16.34
N MET A 31 -13.49 4.62 -17.11
CA MET A 31 -12.29 3.91 -16.65
C MET A 31 -11.15 4.87 -16.33
N LYS A 32 -10.99 5.94 -17.12
CA LYS A 32 -10.01 6.99 -16.86
C LYS A 32 -10.27 7.70 -15.53
N CYS A 33 -11.53 8.06 -15.26
CA CYS A 33 -11.93 8.67 -13.98
C CYS A 33 -11.67 7.73 -12.79
N LEU A 34 -12.00 6.43 -12.94
CA LEU A 34 -11.73 5.45 -11.88
C LEU A 34 -10.22 5.30 -11.59
N ARG A 35 -9.39 5.29 -12.62
CA ARG A 35 -7.92 5.25 -12.47
C ARG A 35 -7.40 6.51 -11.80
N ALA A 36 -7.85 7.69 -12.24
CA ALA A 36 -7.45 8.97 -11.65
C ALA A 36 -7.84 9.05 -10.17
N ARG A 37 -9.06 8.63 -9.81
CA ARG A 37 -9.50 8.55 -8.41
C ARG A 37 -8.61 7.61 -7.58
N LYS A 38 -8.32 6.44 -8.10
CA LYS A 38 -7.45 5.47 -7.44
C LYS A 38 -6.06 6.04 -7.24
N GLU A 39 -5.48 6.64 -8.27
CA GLU A 39 -4.15 7.26 -8.22
C GLU A 39 -4.10 8.40 -7.20
N PHE A 40 -5.11 9.27 -7.18
CA PHE A 40 -5.24 10.36 -6.21
C PHE A 40 -5.21 9.85 -4.76
N ILE A 41 -5.99 8.80 -4.46
CA ILE A 41 -6.02 8.21 -3.11
C ILE A 41 -4.67 7.55 -2.78
N MET A 42 -4.11 6.81 -3.72
CA MET A 42 -2.87 6.06 -3.50
C MET A 42 -1.65 6.96 -3.32
N SER A 43 -1.57 8.07 -4.05
CA SER A 43 -0.43 9.02 -4.01
C SER A 43 -0.73 10.26 -3.16
N HIS A 44 -1.69 10.19 -2.24
CA HIS A 44 -2.07 11.33 -1.43
C HIS A 44 -0.90 11.81 -0.55
N PRO A 45 -0.54 13.12 -0.59
CA PRO A 45 0.65 13.64 0.10
C PRO A 45 0.70 13.32 1.59
N LYS A 46 -0.46 13.35 2.25
CA LYS A 46 -0.57 13.06 3.68
C LYS A 46 -0.04 11.68 4.08
N LYS A 47 -0.13 10.70 3.19
CA LYS A 47 0.45 9.36 3.43
C LYS A 47 1.98 9.41 3.55
N LEU A 48 2.62 10.23 2.72
CA LEU A 48 4.07 10.42 2.78
C LEU A 48 4.49 11.17 4.04
N GLU A 49 3.69 12.15 4.48
CA GLU A 49 3.94 12.87 5.75
C GLU A 49 3.88 11.91 6.94
N VAL A 50 2.82 11.09 7.02
CA VAL A 50 2.67 10.09 8.08
C VAL A 50 3.79 9.05 8.03
N ALA A 51 4.17 8.58 6.84
CA ALA A 51 5.29 7.65 6.69
C ALA A 51 6.61 8.26 7.19
N LYS A 52 6.90 9.52 6.83
CA LYS A 52 8.09 10.22 7.33
C LYS A 52 8.09 10.37 8.85
N LYS A 53 6.93 10.64 9.44
CA LYS A 53 6.77 10.73 10.88
C LYS A 53 7.14 9.40 11.56
N ILE A 54 6.65 8.28 11.04
CA ILE A 54 6.99 6.95 11.54
C ILE A 54 8.50 6.69 11.39
N LEU A 55 9.07 6.96 10.21
CA LEU A 55 10.50 6.74 9.94
C LEU A 55 11.40 7.59 10.85
N ASN A 56 11.02 8.83 11.11
CA ASN A 56 11.76 9.70 12.03
C ASN A 56 11.73 9.19 13.48
N ALA A 57 10.64 8.54 13.89
CA ALA A 57 10.54 7.94 15.23
C ALA A 57 11.22 6.56 15.33
N ARG A 58 11.73 6.01 14.24
CA ARG A 58 12.35 4.66 14.14
C ARG A 58 13.69 4.70 13.41
N GLN A 59 14.48 5.76 13.63
CA GLN A 59 15.79 5.93 12.99
C GLN A 59 16.83 4.89 13.44
N ASP A 60 16.61 4.33 14.61
CA ASP A 60 17.39 3.25 15.21
C ASP A 60 17.10 1.86 14.63
N LYS A 61 16.15 1.76 13.71
CA LYS A 61 15.67 0.48 13.14
C LYS A 61 15.88 0.40 11.63
N LYS A 62 15.93 -0.83 11.11
CA LYS A 62 15.82 -1.09 9.68
C LYS A 62 14.36 -1.01 9.24
N CYS A 63 14.08 -0.10 8.32
CA CYS A 63 12.75 0.20 7.85
C CYS A 63 12.57 -0.10 6.36
N ILE A 64 11.42 -0.65 5.98
CA ILE A 64 11.01 -0.78 4.58
C ILE A 64 9.71 -0.01 4.31
N VAL A 65 9.65 0.71 3.18
CA VAL A 65 8.45 1.40 2.72
C VAL A 65 7.99 0.80 1.39
N PHE A 66 6.79 0.23 1.39
CA PHE A 66 6.15 -0.32 0.19
C PHE A 66 5.30 0.75 -0.49
N CYS A 67 5.77 1.23 -1.64
CA CYS A 67 5.10 2.24 -2.45
C CYS A 67 4.40 1.62 -3.67
N SER A 68 3.38 2.29 -4.22
CA SER A 68 2.75 1.86 -5.48
C SER A 68 3.55 2.24 -6.71
N THR A 69 4.21 3.38 -6.66
CA THR A 69 4.92 3.96 -7.81
C THR A 69 6.36 4.33 -7.45
N ILE A 70 7.20 4.38 -8.46
CA ILE A 70 8.59 4.88 -8.31
C ILE A 70 8.58 6.33 -7.83
N LYS A 71 7.66 7.15 -8.36
CA LYS A 71 7.49 8.55 -7.95
C LYS A 71 7.21 8.72 -6.45
N ASP A 72 6.44 7.81 -5.85
CA ASP A 72 6.16 7.85 -4.41
C ASP A 72 7.42 7.52 -3.61
N CYS A 73 8.23 6.54 -4.06
CA CYS A 73 9.53 6.24 -3.45
C CYS A 73 10.46 7.47 -3.50
N GLU A 74 10.57 8.12 -4.66
CA GLU A 74 11.40 9.31 -4.85
C GLU A 74 10.94 10.51 -4.00
N LYS A 75 9.62 10.71 -3.90
CA LYS A 75 9.03 11.78 -3.06
C LYS A 75 9.24 11.57 -1.57
N LEU A 76 9.44 10.34 -1.13
CA LEU A 76 9.74 10.06 0.27
C LEU A 76 11.01 10.75 0.73
N LYS A 77 12.03 10.83 -0.16
CA LYS A 77 13.35 11.47 0.08
C LYS A 77 14.04 10.98 1.37
N MET A 78 13.82 9.74 1.74
CA MET A 78 14.43 9.10 2.91
C MET A 78 14.99 7.73 2.52
N GLY A 79 16.27 7.53 2.83
CA GLY A 79 16.96 6.27 2.56
C GLY A 79 17.22 5.99 1.08
N VAL A 80 17.31 4.71 0.75
CA VAL A 80 17.60 4.25 -0.61
C VAL A 80 16.35 3.73 -1.32
N VAL A 81 16.34 3.85 -2.66
CA VAL A 81 15.19 3.47 -3.48
C VAL A 81 15.54 2.25 -4.32
N LEU A 82 14.68 1.23 -4.29
CA LEU A 82 14.74 0.06 -5.15
C LEU A 82 13.56 0.04 -6.13
N HIS A 83 13.86 -0.08 -7.42
CA HIS A 83 12.82 -0.22 -8.43
C HIS A 83 13.28 -0.96 -9.69
N SER A 84 12.32 -1.50 -10.43
CA SER A 84 12.58 -2.35 -11.61
C SER A 84 13.26 -1.65 -12.79
N LYS A 85 13.28 -0.32 -12.83
CA LYS A 85 13.97 0.45 -13.87
C LYS A 85 15.47 0.59 -13.63
N GLN A 86 15.96 0.30 -12.42
CA GLN A 86 17.40 0.25 -12.13
C GLN A 86 18.00 -1.05 -12.64
N LYS A 87 19.30 -1.03 -12.96
CA LYS A 87 20.05 -2.23 -13.35
C LYS A 87 20.05 -3.24 -12.20
N LYS A 88 19.91 -4.53 -12.51
CA LYS A 88 19.90 -5.60 -11.50
C LYS A 88 21.14 -5.55 -10.59
N LYS A 89 22.33 -5.25 -11.17
CA LYS A 89 23.58 -5.11 -10.42
C LYS A 89 23.49 -3.98 -9.39
N GLN A 90 22.96 -2.83 -9.77
CA GLN A 90 22.79 -1.68 -8.87
C GLN A 90 21.82 -2.00 -7.72
N ASN A 91 20.70 -2.65 -8.02
CA ASN A 91 19.75 -3.09 -6.98
C ASN A 91 20.41 -4.10 -6.01
N ALA A 92 21.24 -5.01 -6.52
CA ALA A 92 21.96 -5.98 -5.70
C ALA A 92 22.99 -5.30 -4.78
N GLU A 93 23.74 -4.33 -5.29
CA GLU A 93 24.70 -3.53 -4.50
C GLU A 93 24.00 -2.72 -3.39
N ILE A 94 22.87 -2.09 -3.70
CA ILE A 94 22.06 -1.35 -2.72
C ILE A 94 21.59 -2.29 -1.61
N LEU A 95 21.10 -3.47 -1.97
CA LEU A 95 20.62 -4.47 -1.02
C LEU A 95 21.75 -5.03 -0.15
N ALA A 96 22.91 -5.31 -0.73
CA ALA A 96 24.06 -5.80 0.01
C ALA A 96 24.48 -4.77 1.08
N LYS A 97 24.65 -3.51 0.70
CA LYS A 97 24.97 -2.43 1.64
C LYS A 97 23.90 -2.24 2.71
N PHE A 98 22.63 -2.35 2.34
CA PHE A 98 21.54 -2.24 3.30
C PHE A 98 21.50 -3.41 4.28
N ASN A 99 21.86 -4.63 3.84
CA ASN A 99 21.93 -5.79 4.70
C ASN A 99 23.09 -5.71 5.72
N GLU A 100 24.21 -5.08 5.35
CA GLU A 100 25.36 -4.86 6.22
C GLU A 100 25.11 -3.75 7.26
N ALA A 101 24.27 -2.77 6.94
CA ALA A 101 23.94 -1.68 7.85
C ALA A 101 23.06 -2.18 9.02
N GLU A 102 23.22 -1.61 10.20
CA GLU A 102 22.37 -1.89 11.38
C GLU A 102 21.03 -1.18 11.32
N THR A 103 21.01 0.02 10.75
CA THR A 103 19.82 0.85 10.62
C THR A 103 19.66 1.38 9.20
N GLY A 104 18.51 1.94 8.87
CA GLY A 104 18.31 2.63 7.61
C GLY A 104 16.92 2.43 7.01
N VAL A 105 16.68 3.11 5.91
CA VAL A 105 15.40 3.08 5.21
C VAL A 105 15.59 2.62 3.77
N ILE A 106 14.77 1.67 3.36
CA ILE A 106 14.66 1.24 1.96
C ILE A 106 13.23 1.42 1.49
N SER A 107 13.03 2.09 0.36
CA SER A 107 11.73 2.21 -0.27
C SER A 107 11.68 1.45 -1.58
N SER A 108 10.56 0.78 -1.84
CA SER A 108 10.42 -0.04 -3.03
C SER A 108 9.04 0.04 -3.66
N SER A 109 9.02 0.17 -4.98
CA SER A 109 7.82 0.01 -5.78
C SER A 109 7.88 -1.34 -6.51
N ARG A 110 7.14 -2.35 -6.02
CA ARG A 110 7.01 -3.70 -6.60
C ARG A 110 8.32 -4.52 -6.75
N ALA A 111 9.50 -3.91 -6.67
CA ALA A 111 10.77 -4.59 -6.92
C ALA A 111 11.11 -5.66 -5.87
N LEU A 112 10.59 -5.53 -4.67
CA LEU A 112 10.81 -6.47 -3.58
C LEU A 112 9.75 -7.58 -3.48
N ASN A 113 8.84 -7.69 -4.46
CA ASN A 113 7.85 -8.78 -4.47
C ASN A 113 8.45 -10.16 -4.75
N THR A 114 9.69 -10.22 -5.22
CA THR A 114 10.37 -11.47 -5.59
C THR A 114 11.62 -11.70 -4.74
N GLY A 115 11.52 -12.64 -3.79
CA GLY A 115 12.66 -13.40 -3.27
C GLY A 115 13.81 -12.69 -2.54
N VAL A 116 13.75 -11.37 -2.31
CA VAL A 116 14.83 -10.65 -1.63
C VAL A 116 14.73 -10.83 -0.13
N ASP A 117 15.79 -11.30 0.49
CA ASP A 117 15.92 -11.42 1.93
C ASP A 117 16.60 -10.17 2.51
N ILE A 118 15.95 -9.54 3.50
CA ILE A 118 16.49 -8.38 4.21
C ILE A 118 16.64 -8.77 5.68
N LYS A 119 17.88 -8.85 6.13
CA LYS A 119 18.21 -9.21 7.52
C LYS A 119 17.94 -8.03 8.46
N GLY A 120 17.45 -8.32 9.67
CA GLY A 120 17.23 -7.32 10.72
C GLY A 120 16.12 -6.32 10.44
N LEU A 121 15.26 -6.56 9.42
CA LEU A 121 14.15 -5.67 9.08
C LEU A 121 13.11 -5.69 10.20
N SER A 122 12.87 -4.55 10.86
CA SER A 122 12.01 -4.46 12.04
C SER A 122 10.76 -3.60 11.81
N VAL A 123 10.79 -2.65 10.87
CA VAL A 123 9.66 -1.77 10.61
C VAL A 123 9.25 -1.82 9.15
N GLY A 124 7.97 -2.08 8.91
CA GLY A 124 7.36 -2.04 7.59
C GLY A 124 6.29 -0.97 7.49
N ILE A 125 6.28 -0.21 6.40
CA ILE A 125 5.25 0.78 6.12
C ILE A 125 4.64 0.47 4.76
N ILE A 126 3.33 0.24 4.72
CA ILE A 126 2.56 0.03 3.50
C ILE A 126 1.80 1.32 3.19
N LEU A 127 2.25 2.06 2.17
CA LEU A 127 1.59 3.30 1.75
C LEU A 127 0.30 3.06 0.97
N ASN A 128 0.20 1.91 0.31
CA ASN A 128 -0.86 1.67 -0.65
C ASN A 128 -1.40 0.26 -0.53
N THR A 129 -2.67 0.17 -0.21
CA THR A 129 -3.39 -1.10 -0.09
C THR A 129 -4.24 -1.33 -1.33
N ASN A 130 -4.11 -2.51 -1.91
CA ASN A 130 -5.04 -3.04 -2.90
C ASN A 130 -5.77 -4.26 -2.30
N SER A 131 -6.75 -4.77 -3.01
CA SER A 131 -7.52 -5.96 -2.60
C SER A 131 -6.73 -7.28 -2.67
N SER A 132 -5.46 -7.26 -3.05
CA SER A 132 -4.63 -8.46 -3.17
C SER A 132 -4.14 -8.92 -1.81
N LYS A 133 -4.70 -10.02 -1.30
CA LYS A 133 -4.24 -10.71 -0.09
C LYS A 133 -2.78 -11.16 -0.23
N ILE A 134 -2.36 -11.59 -1.42
CA ILE A 134 -1.01 -12.11 -1.69
C ILE A 134 0.05 -11.07 -1.42
N ILE A 135 -0.12 -9.85 -1.96
CA ILE A 135 0.87 -8.77 -1.77
C ILE A 135 1.00 -8.41 -0.29
N LYS A 136 -0.12 -8.38 0.43
CA LYS A 136 -0.12 -8.07 1.86
C LYS A 136 0.56 -9.16 2.68
N VAL A 137 0.27 -10.41 2.40
CA VAL A 137 0.92 -11.56 3.07
C VAL A 137 2.42 -11.56 2.81
N GLN A 138 2.84 -11.30 1.58
CA GLN A 138 4.26 -11.21 1.22
C GLN A 138 4.98 -10.05 1.93
N SER A 139 4.36 -8.86 1.96
CA SER A 139 4.94 -7.72 2.67
C SER A 139 5.05 -7.97 4.17
N ARG A 140 4.00 -8.55 4.77
CA ARG A 140 4.02 -8.95 6.19
C ARG A 140 5.09 -9.99 6.48
N GLY A 141 5.16 -11.05 5.68
CA GLY A 141 6.12 -12.14 5.87
C GLY A 141 7.59 -11.70 5.79
N ARG A 142 7.89 -10.57 5.16
CA ARG A 142 9.23 -10.00 5.12
C ARG A 142 9.59 -9.23 6.38
N VAL A 143 8.63 -8.45 6.90
CA VAL A 143 8.84 -7.63 8.11
C VAL A 143 8.77 -8.47 9.36
N CYS A 144 7.77 -9.38 9.42
CA CYS A 144 7.51 -10.23 10.58
C CYS A 144 8.27 -11.57 10.51
N ARG A 145 9.40 -11.64 9.79
CA ARG A 145 10.24 -12.84 9.79
C ARG A 145 10.74 -13.09 11.21
N PHE A 146 10.56 -14.33 11.67
CA PHE A 146 11.00 -14.72 13.00
C PHE A 146 12.53 -14.63 13.11
N GLU A 147 12.99 -13.84 14.05
CA GLU A 147 14.36 -13.78 14.54
C GLU A 147 14.24 -13.67 16.07
N GLU A 148 15.04 -14.40 16.81
CA GLU A 148 14.99 -14.42 18.27
C GLU A 148 15.21 -13.00 18.85
N GLY A 149 14.36 -12.56 19.77
CA GLY A 149 14.42 -11.21 20.36
C GLY A 149 13.96 -10.06 19.47
N LYS A 150 13.45 -10.33 18.27
CA LYS A 150 13.01 -9.29 17.35
C LYS A 150 11.53 -8.94 17.53
N GLU A 151 11.27 -7.67 17.78
CA GLU A 151 9.94 -7.08 17.64
C GLU A 151 9.79 -6.42 16.26
N ALA A 152 8.70 -6.75 15.57
CA ALA A 152 8.42 -6.22 14.24
C ALA A 152 7.14 -5.39 14.23
N GLU A 153 7.22 -4.17 13.70
CA GLU A 153 6.10 -3.26 13.53
C GLU A 153 5.69 -3.16 12.06
N LEU A 154 4.40 -3.30 11.78
CA LEU A 154 3.88 -3.14 10.41
C LEU A 154 2.75 -2.10 10.39
N PHE A 155 3.02 -0.96 9.81
CA PHE A 155 2.06 0.13 9.63
C PHE A 155 1.43 0.07 8.23
N THR A 156 0.11 0.17 8.17
CA THR A 156 -0.61 0.35 6.89
C THR A 156 -1.34 1.68 6.93
N ILE A 157 -0.97 2.59 6.04
CA ILE A 157 -1.52 3.94 6.00
C ILE A 157 -2.71 3.98 5.04
N LEU A 158 -3.88 4.33 5.57
CA LEU A 158 -5.15 4.37 4.84
C LEU A 158 -5.78 5.75 4.93
N ILE A 159 -6.49 6.16 3.89
CA ILE A 159 -7.33 7.36 3.93
C ILE A 159 -8.73 6.96 4.39
N LYS A 160 -9.16 7.50 5.54
CA LYS A 160 -10.49 7.26 6.10
C LYS A 160 -11.59 7.65 5.12
N GLY A 161 -12.67 6.87 5.06
CA GLY A 161 -13.81 7.12 4.17
C GLY A 161 -13.57 6.79 2.70
N THR A 162 -12.46 6.11 2.38
CA THR A 162 -12.17 5.66 1.01
C THR A 162 -12.28 4.15 0.86
N GLN A 163 -12.28 3.69 -0.40
CA GLN A 163 -12.28 2.27 -0.74
C GLN A 163 -11.07 1.49 -0.17
N GLU A 164 -9.97 2.18 0.19
CA GLU A 164 -8.80 1.52 0.78
C GLU A 164 -9.12 0.82 2.10
N VAL A 165 -10.01 1.41 2.90
CA VAL A 165 -10.43 0.82 4.19
C VAL A 165 -11.08 -0.53 3.95
N THR A 166 -12.01 -0.62 2.99
CA THR A 166 -12.67 -1.87 2.60
C THR A 166 -11.67 -2.88 2.04
N TRP A 167 -10.77 -2.44 1.15
CA TRP A 167 -9.73 -3.32 0.61
C TRP A 167 -8.79 -3.85 1.69
N HIS A 168 -8.43 -3.00 2.65
CA HIS A 168 -7.60 -3.40 3.78
C HIS A 168 -8.33 -4.43 4.65
N ALA A 169 -9.58 -4.20 5.02
CA ALA A 169 -10.38 -5.11 5.83
C ALA A 169 -10.48 -6.50 5.15
N ASN A 170 -10.85 -6.55 3.87
CA ASN A 170 -10.93 -7.79 3.11
C ASN A 170 -9.58 -8.53 3.00
N ALA A 171 -8.50 -7.79 2.79
CA ALA A 171 -7.16 -8.38 2.69
C ALA A 171 -6.59 -8.81 4.06
N SER A 172 -7.16 -8.34 5.17
CA SER A 172 -6.72 -8.62 6.55
C SER A 172 -7.57 -9.65 7.27
N THR A 173 -8.55 -10.23 6.60
CA THR A 173 -9.40 -11.29 7.18
C THR A 173 -8.53 -12.37 7.80
N GLY A 174 -8.76 -12.69 9.09
CA GLY A 174 -7.96 -13.65 9.85
C GLY A 174 -6.63 -13.11 10.40
N SER A 175 -6.37 -11.81 10.28
CA SER A 175 -5.20 -11.17 10.90
C SER A 175 -5.62 -10.24 12.04
N HIS A 176 -4.84 -10.22 13.11
CA HIS A 176 -5.01 -9.24 14.18
C HIS A 176 -4.31 -7.93 13.80
N TYR A 177 -4.99 -6.82 13.91
CA TYR A 177 -4.43 -5.47 13.71
C TYR A 177 -5.19 -4.45 14.53
N GLN A 178 -4.52 -3.40 14.91
CA GLN A 178 -5.10 -2.27 15.61
C GLN A 178 -5.31 -1.12 14.61
N THR A 179 -6.46 -0.47 14.66
CA THR A 179 -6.74 0.73 13.87
C THR A 179 -6.60 1.95 14.76
N ILE A 180 -5.71 2.86 14.37
CA ILE A 180 -5.46 4.11 15.08
C ILE A 180 -5.70 5.30 14.16
N THR A 181 -6.00 6.45 14.74
CA THR A 181 -6.06 7.73 14.03
C THR A 181 -4.67 8.37 13.99
N GLU A 182 -4.50 9.37 13.12
CA GLU A 182 -3.25 10.13 13.06
C GLU A 182 -2.91 10.81 14.40
N SER A 183 -3.92 11.29 15.14
CA SER A 183 -3.74 11.90 16.46
C SER A 183 -3.26 10.92 17.55
N GLN A 184 -3.51 9.63 17.36
CA GLN A 184 -3.05 8.57 18.26
C GLN A 184 -1.66 8.04 17.88
N LEU A 185 -1.20 8.36 16.66
CA LEU A 185 0.08 7.83 16.17
C LEU A 185 1.26 8.22 17.07
N ASP A 186 1.28 9.44 17.59
CA ASP A 186 2.37 9.91 18.47
C ASP A 186 2.49 9.09 19.74
N LYS A 187 1.35 8.74 20.34
CA LYS A 187 1.29 7.87 21.51
C LYS A 187 1.83 6.48 21.22
N VAL A 188 1.41 5.88 20.07
CA VAL A 188 1.92 4.58 19.64
C VAL A 188 3.43 4.63 19.38
N LEU A 189 3.92 5.68 18.75
CA LEU A 189 5.34 5.83 18.48
C LEU A 189 6.17 6.06 19.75
N ALA A 190 5.56 6.62 20.80
CA ALA A 190 6.14 6.73 22.15
C ALA A 190 6.05 5.42 22.97
N GLY A 191 5.42 4.37 22.43
CA GLY A 191 5.28 3.09 23.13
C GLY A 191 4.08 3.02 24.06
N GLU A 192 3.15 3.97 24.00
CA GLU A 192 1.93 3.95 24.80
C GLU A 192 0.95 2.90 24.25
N ILE A 193 0.38 2.10 25.14
CA ILE A 193 -0.70 1.18 24.78
C ILE A 193 -1.99 1.98 24.62
N ILE A 194 -2.56 1.93 23.40
CA ILE A 194 -3.85 2.56 23.15
C ILE A 194 -4.94 1.50 23.31
N GLU A 195 -5.86 1.72 24.25
CA GLU A 195 -7.08 0.94 24.31
C GLU A 195 -7.90 1.15 23.04
N THR A 196 -8.05 0.12 22.24
CA THR A 196 -8.95 0.15 21.08
C THR A 196 -10.36 -0.16 21.55
N ARG A 197 -11.31 0.73 21.20
CA ARG A 197 -12.72 0.34 21.22
C ARG A 197 -12.89 -0.90 20.35
N GLU A 198 -13.59 -1.90 20.89
CA GLU A 198 -13.92 -3.13 20.17
C GLU A 198 -14.46 -2.81 18.77
N ARG A 199 -14.12 -3.66 17.80
CA ARG A 199 -14.54 -3.54 16.41
C ARG A 199 -16.06 -3.39 16.34
N GLU A 200 -16.56 -2.25 15.89
CA GLU A 200 -17.88 -2.23 15.28
C GLU A 200 -17.82 -3.19 14.09
N ASN A 201 -18.60 -4.27 14.17
CA ASN A 201 -18.86 -5.15 13.05
C ASN A 201 -19.35 -4.25 11.91
N VAL A 202 -18.48 -4.02 10.95
CA VAL A 202 -18.90 -3.42 9.68
C VAL A 202 -19.73 -4.50 9.01
N GLU A 203 -21.03 -4.51 9.30
CA GLU A 203 -21.99 -5.26 8.52
C GLU A 203 -21.79 -4.89 7.06
N ASP A 204 -21.69 -5.91 6.24
CA ASP A 204 -21.58 -5.84 4.78
C ASP A 204 -22.68 -4.92 4.20
N LYS A 205 -22.44 -3.62 4.17
CA LYS A 205 -23.18 -2.73 3.28
C LYS A 205 -22.71 -3.07 1.87
N LYS A 206 -23.32 -4.09 1.29
CA LYS A 206 -23.24 -4.38 -0.14
C LYS A 206 -23.71 -3.14 -0.88
N PHE A 207 -22.76 -2.33 -1.32
CA PHE A 207 -23.04 -1.33 -2.36
C PHE A 207 -23.37 -2.14 -3.64
N ARG A 208 -24.65 -2.31 -3.90
CA ARG A 208 -25.14 -2.72 -5.22
C ARG A 208 -25.07 -1.48 -6.11
N PHE A 209 -24.23 -1.56 -7.15
CA PHE A 209 -24.27 -0.67 -8.31
C PHE A 209 -25.07 -1.34 -9.42
#